data_788ec75ad01e44a3da5a770d61dc3cba
#
_entry.id   788ec75ad01e44a3da5a770d61dc3cba
#
_cell.length_a   1.000
_cell.length_b   1.000
_cell.length_c   1.000
_cell.angle_alpha   90.00
_cell.angle_beta   90.00
_cell.angle_gamma   90.00
#
_symmetry.space_group_name_H-M   'P 1'
#
loop_
_entity.id
_entity.type
_entity.pdbx_description
1 polymer ?
#
loop_
_entity_poly.entity_id
_entity_poly.type
_entity_poly.pdbx_seq_one_letter_code
_entity_poly.pdbx_strand_id
1 'polypeptide(L)'
;KIFRRKKMFEHFQFGVNELIWLGLLFTNYLVILMAYRFWGRVGLFIFVPLSVVLANIQVVKMMTLFGVDTTMGNIAYGGVFLVSDILSENYGKKMAKHVITIGFYTLISVMVIMNIVLLITPAPMDTAQVHLQAIFGVMPRLVVASLAAFVIAQNFDVWSYQFIRKLRPSYADIWIRNNASTILSQMLDNVIFTLVAFLGVYPFKDLVVICISTYFLKIIISILDTPYV
;
A
#
# COMPACT_ATOMS: atom_id res chain seq x y z
N LYS A 1 -23.89 5.96 -32.97
CA LYS A 1 -22.48 5.83 -32.59
C LYS A 1 -22.39 4.84 -31.45
N ILE A 2 -21.89 3.65 -31.75
CA ILE A 2 -21.92 2.42 -30.95
C ILE A 2 -20.96 2.60 -29.79
N PHE A 3 -21.49 2.68 -28.57
CA PHE A 3 -20.72 2.61 -27.32
C PHE A 3 -20.12 1.19 -27.22
N ARG A 4 -18.85 1.05 -27.58
CA ARG A 4 -18.08 -0.16 -27.30
C ARG A 4 -17.92 -0.26 -25.78
N ARG A 5 -18.76 -1.06 -25.11
CA ARG A 5 -18.47 -1.57 -23.77
C ARG A 5 -17.16 -2.35 -23.89
N LYS A 6 -16.04 -1.77 -23.46
CA LYS A 6 -14.82 -2.52 -23.19
C LYS A 6 -15.16 -3.48 -22.05
N LYS A 7 -15.29 -4.75 -22.36
CA LYS A 7 -15.45 -5.81 -21.36
C LYS A 7 -14.17 -5.81 -20.51
N MET A 8 -14.31 -5.65 -19.20
CA MET A 8 -13.24 -5.44 -18.23
C MET A 8 -12.26 -6.64 -18.11
N PHE A 9 -12.54 -7.77 -18.77
CA PHE A 9 -11.77 -9.01 -18.69
C PHE A 9 -11.40 -9.64 -20.05
N GLU A 10 -11.61 -8.97 -21.18
CA GLU A 10 -11.33 -9.54 -22.50
C GLU A 10 -9.85 -9.54 -22.90
N HIS A 11 -8.95 -8.92 -22.11
CA HIS A 11 -7.52 -8.88 -22.43
C HIS A 11 -6.66 -9.08 -21.18
N PHE A 12 -6.77 -10.26 -20.55
CA PHE A 12 -5.75 -10.69 -19.62
C PHE A 12 -4.48 -11.02 -20.44
N GLN A 13 -3.63 -10.03 -20.63
CA GLN A 13 -2.35 -10.19 -21.34
C GLN A 13 -1.24 -10.26 -20.30
N PHE A 14 -0.50 -11.34 -20.31
CA PHE A 14 0.74 -11.47 -19.56
C PHE A 14 1.87 -10.93 -20.45
N GLY A 15 2.44 -9.80 -20.08
CA GLY A 15 3.48 -9.11 -20.84
C GLY A 15 4.73 -8.84 -19.99
N VAL A 16 5.55 -7.94 -20.49
CA VAL A 16 6.81 -7.55 -19.83
C VAL A 16 6.55 -6.85 -18.48
N ASN A 17 5.48 -6.05 -18.38
CA ASN A 17 5.14 -5.34 -17.15
C ASN A 17 4.82 -6.30 -16.01
N GLU A 18 4.07 -7.36 -16.28
CA GLU A 18 3.70 -8.37 -15.30
C GLU A 18 4.93 -9.14 -14.81
N LEU A 19 5.85 -9.43 -15.73
CA LEU A 19 7.09 -10.12 -15.39
C LEU A 19 8.00 -9.26 -14.52
N ILE A 20 8.14 -7.96 -14.86
CA ILE A 20 8.89 -6.99 -14.05
C ILE A 20 8.21 -6.79 -12.69
N TRP A 21 6.89 -6.72 -12.65
CA TRP A 21 6.12 -6.57 -11.41
C TRP A 21 6.31 -7.77 -10.48
N LEU A 22 6.25 -9.01 -11.00
CA LEU A 22 6.58 -10.21 -10.24
C LEU A 22 8.03 -10.20 -9.76
N GLY A 23 8.98 -9.83 -10.63
CA GLY A 23 10.38 -9.70 -10.26
C GLY A 23 10.59 -8.69 -9.13
N LEU A 24 9.90 -7.56 -9.16
CA LEU A 24 9.91 -6.56 -8.10
C LEU A 24 9.33 -7.12 -6.78
N LEU A 25 8.23 -7.90 -6.86
CA LEU A 25 7.62 -8.55 -5.70
C LEU A 25 8.60 -9.51 -5.00
N PHE A 26 9.21 -10.42 -5.78
CA PHE A 26 10.20 -11.35 -5.22
C PHE A 26 11.45 -10.64 -4.70
N THR A 27 11.91 -9.59 -5.38
CA THR A 27 13.02 -8.76 -4.90
C THR A 27 12.67 -8.09 -3.56
N ASN A 28 11.46 -7.56 -3.42
CA ASN A 28 10.99 -6.96 -2.17
C ASN A 28 10.98 -7.97 -1.03
N TYR A 29 10.47 -9.18 -1.26
CA TYR A 29 10.49 -10.26 -0.25
C TYR A 29 11.92 -10.67 0.10
N LEU A 30 12.79 -10.82 -0.90
CA LEU A 30 14.19 -11.14 -0.66
C LEU A 30 14.89 -10.09 0.21
N VAL A 31 14.65 -8.79 -0.07
CA VAL A 31 15.21 -7.69 0.74
C VAL A 31 14.72 -7.75 2.18
N ILE A 32 13.43 -8.05 2.41
CA ILE A 32 12.88 -8.23 3.76
C ILE A 32 13.57 -9.38 4.49
N LEU A 33 13.65 -10.54 3.85
CA LEU A 33 14.26 -11.74 4.44
C LEU A 33 15.75 -11.53 4.72
N MET A 34 16.48 -10.86 3.80
CA MET A 34 17.89 -10.52 4.02
C MET A 34 18.06 -9.53 5.17
N ALA A 35 17.20 -8.49 5.25
CA ALA A 35 17.21 -7.55 6.35
C ALA A 35 16.97 -8.26 7.70
N TYR A 36 16.00 -9.18 7.73
CA TYR A 36 15.73 -9.99 8.92
C TYR A 36 16.88 -10.94 9.24
N ARG A 37 17.47 -11.59 8.24
CA ARG A 37 18.59 -12.55 8.40
C ARG A 37 19.84 -11.89 8.94
N PHE A 38 20.18 -10.68 8.49
CA PHE A 38 21.41 -9.99 8.87
C PHE A 38 21.29 -9.16 10.15
N TRP A 39 20.13 -8.52 10.37
CA TRP A 39 19.93 -7.56 11.47
C TRP A 39 18.74 -7.92 12.38
N GLY A 40 18.09 -9.04 12.16
CA GLY A 40 16.94 -9.47 12.94
C GLY A 40 15.83 -8.40 12.95
N ARG A 41 15.24 -8.17 14.11
CA ARG A 41 14.15 -7.17 14.26
C ARG A 41 14.56 -5.75 13.83
N VAL A 42 15.85 -5.39 13.97
CA VAL A 42 16.32 -4.05 13.59
C VAL A 42 16.22 -3.84 12.08
N GLY A 43 16.53 -4.86 11.28
CA GLY A 43 16.36 -4.83 9.84
C GLY A 43 14.91 -4.58 9.43
N LEU A 44 13.96 -5.21 10.12
CA LEU A 44 12.53 -4.99 9.89
C LEU A 44 12.08 -3.57 10.29
N PHE A 45 12.64 -3.02 11.37
CA PHE A 45 12.39 -1.64 11.80
C PHE A 45 12.92 -0.59 10.83
N ILE A 46 13.98 -0.89 10.11
CA ILE A 46 14.52 -0.02 9.04
C ILE A 46 13.67 -0.16 7.76
N PHE A 47 13.27 -1.39 7.45
CA PHE A 47 12.56 -1.70 6.21
C PHE A 47 11.17 -1.04 6.15
N VAL A 48 10.39 -1.03 7.24
CA VAL A 48 9.02 -0.49 7.24
C VAL A 48 8.99 1.01 6.90
N PRO A 49 9.77 1.90 7.56
CA PRO A 49 9.83 3.31 7.18
C PRO A 49 10.25 3.52 5.74
N LEU A 50 11.25 2.77 5.26
CA LEU A 50 11.68 2.81 3.86
C LEU A 50 10.53 2.45 2.92
N SER A 51 9.85 1.34 3.18
CA SER A 51 8.75 0.86 2.35
C SER A 51 7.55 1.81 2.34
N VAL A 52 7.19 2.40 3.47
CA VAL A 52 6.08 3.36 3.55
C VAL A 52 6.39 4.61 2.71
N VAL A 53 7.62 5.13 2.75
CA VAL A 53 8.04 6.26 1.91
C VAL A 53 8.06 5.86 0.44
N LEU A 54 8.66 4.72 0.09
CA LEU A 54 8.70 4.22 -1.29
C LEU A 54 7.31 3.99 -1.87
N ALA A 55 6.38 3.42 -1.10
CA ALA A 55 5.01 3.21 -1.53
C ALA A 55 4.32 4.53 -1.91
N ASN A 56 4.51 5.58 -1.10
CA ASN A 56 3.92 6.89 -1.36
C ASN A 56 4.57 7.64 -2.54
N ILE A 57 5.86 7.39 -2.83
CA ILE A 57 6.52 7.89 -4.04
C ILE A 57 6.03 7.10 -5.26
N GLN A 58 5.99 5.77 -5.17
CA GLN A 58 5.64 4.89 -6.27
C GLN A 58 4.16 5.03 -6.70
N VAL A 59 3.25 5.35 -5.78
CA VAL A 59 1.81 5.48 -6.08
C VAL A 59 1.50 6.58 -7.09
N VAL A 60 2.40 7.56 -7.26
CA VAL A 60 2.31 8.60 -8.31
C VAL A 60 2.46 8.01 -9.72
N LYS A 61 3.14 6.86 -9.84
CA LYS A 61 3.32 6.17 -11.11
C LYS A 61 2.12 5.29 -11.43
N MET A 62 1.45 5.58 -12.54
CA MET A 62 0.43 4.71 -13.14
C MET A 62 1.09 3.66 -14.02
N MET A 63 0.51 2.47 -14.04
CA MET A 63 0.92 1.37 -14.91
C MET A 63 -0.30 0.58 -15.37
N THR A 64 -0.16 -0.11 -16.51
CA THR A 64 -1.15 -1.10 -16.96
C THR A 64 -0.63 -2.48 -16.63
N LEU A 65 -1.37 -3.22 -15.81
CA LEU A 65 -1.13 -4.63 -15.47
C LEU A 65 -2.36 -5.47 -15.80
N PHE A 66 -2.13 -6.61 -16.43
CA PHE A 66 -3.21 -7.53 -16.84
C PHE A 66 -4.31 -6.84 -17.66
N GLY A 67 -3.94 -5.80 -18.42
CA GLY A 67 -4.87 -5.00 -19.23
C GLY A 67 -5.70 -3.97 -18.45
N VAL A 68 -5.40 -3.72 -17.17
CA VAL A 68 -6.10 -2.77 -16.31
C VAL A 68 -5.14 -1.71 -15.77
N ASP A 69 -5.57 -0.45 -15.78
CA ASP A 69 -4.77 0.64 -15.21
C ASP A 69 -4.82 0.61 -13.69
N THR A 70 -3.65 0.72 -13.08
CA THR A 70 -3.46 0.68 -11.62
C THR A 70 -2.28 1.54 -11.21
N THR A 71 -2.15 1.83 -9.91
CA THR A 71 -1.00 2.55 -9.36
C THR A 71 0.10 1.58 -8.93
N MET A 72 1.37 2.03 -9.02
CA MET A 72 2.49 1.37 -8.34
C MET A 72 2.38 1.56 -6.82
N GLY A 73 3.29 0.96 -6.07
CA GLY A 73 3.34 1.10 -4.60
C GLY A 73 2.70 -0.05 -3.85
N ASN A 74 1.85 -0.85 -4.51
CA ASN A 74 1.18 -2.00 -3.89
C ASN A 74 2.16 -3.02 -3.30
N ILE A 75 3.30 -3.25 -3.98
CA ILE A 75 4.33 -4.20 -3.54
C ILE A 75 5.04 -3.67 -2.29
N ALA A 76 5.48 -2.41 -2.31
CA ALA A 76 6.15 -1.82 -1.16
C ALA A 76 5.20 -1.79 0.07
N TYR A 77 3.92 -1.44 -0.15
CA TYR A 77 2.92 -1.45 0.92
C TYR A 77 2.62 -2.88 1.41
N GLY A 78 2.55 -3.87 0.50
CA GLY A 78 2.45 -5.29 0.85
C GLY A 78 3.62 -5.75 1.72
N GLY A 79 4.85 -5.31 1.43
CA GLY A 79 6.01 -5.57 2.27
C GLY A 79 5.88 -5.07 3.71
N VAL A 80 5.14 -3.97 3.93
CA VAL A 80 4.83 -3.48 5.29
C VAL A 80 3.93 -4.47 6.04
N PHE A 81 2.94 -5.06 5.38
CA PHE A 81 2.08 -6.09 5.98
C PHE A 81 2.88 -7.34 6.32
N LEU A 82 3.67 -7.88 5.39
CA LEU A 82 4.53 -9.03 5.63
C LEU A 82 5.45 -8.81 6.85
N VAL A 83 6.10 -7.65 6.94
CA VAL A 83 6.95 -7.31 8.11
C VAL A 83 6.12 -7.20 9.38
N SER A 84 4.92 -6.62 9.31
CA SER A 84 4.00 -6.53 10.45
C SER A 84 3.62 -7.91 10.96
N ASP A 85 3.37 -8.86 10.06
CA ASP A 85 3.00 -10.23 10.41
C ASP A 85 4.19 -10.97 11.02
N ILE A 86 5.38 -10.90 10.42
CA ILE A 86 6.63 -11.46 10.98
C ILE A 86 6.89 -10.91 12.39
N LEU A 87 6.72 -9.59 12.60
CA LEU A 87 6.92 -8.97 13.91
C LEU A 87 5.82 -9.37 14.91
N SER A 88 4.59 -9.50 14.44
CA SER A 88 3.46 -9.90 15.28
C SER A 88 3.61 -11.32 15.80
N GLU A 89 4.02 -12.25 14.94
CA GLU A 89 4.25 -13.66 15.29
C GLU A 89 5.47 -13.84 16.19
N ASN A 90 6.61 -13.22 15.84
CA ASN A 90 7.86 -13.47 16.54
C ASN A 90 8.07 -12.57 17.77
N TYR A 91 7.50 -11.34 17.80
CA TYR A 91 7.77 -10.32 18.83
C TYR A 91 6.50 -9.71 19.43
N GLY A 92 5.33 -10.12 18.97
CA GLY A 92 4.02 -9.70 19.47
C GLY A 92 3.47 -8.41 18.84
N LYS A 93 2.14 -8.29 18.91
CA LYS A 93 1.36 -7.21 18.25
C LYS A 93 1.76 -5.78 18.64
N LYS A 94 2.30 -5.57 19.85
CA LYS A 94 2.78 -4.24 20.29
C LYS A 94 3.96 -3.78 19.44
N MET A 95 4.87 -4.72 19.10
CA MET A 95 6.05 -4.42 18.29
C MET A 95 5.66 -4.09 16.85
N ALA A 96 4.74 -4.84 16.26
CA ALA A 96 4.19 -4.58 14.94
C ALA A 96 3.54 -3.17 14.86
N LYS A 97 2.70 -2.81 15.82
CA LYS A 97 2.10 -1.47 15.90
C LYS A 97 3.15 -0.37 16.03
N HIS A 98 4.20 -0.60 16.82
CA HIS A 98 5.24 0.39 17.04
C HIS A 98 6.03 0.71 15.75
N VAL A 99 6.40 -0.33 14.98
CA VAL A 99 7.13 -0.12 13.73
C VAL A 99 6.29 0.59 12.66
N ILE A 100 4.98 0.28 12.60
CA ILE A 100 4.06 0.99 11.69
C ILE A 100 3.98 2.49 12.07
N THR A 101 3.90 2.80 13.36
CA THR A 101 3.91 4.20 13.83
C THR A 101 5.20 4.92 13.44
N ILE A 102 6.36 4.25 13.56
CA ILE A 102 7.64 4.80 13.08
C ILE A 102 7.60 5.03 11.56
N GLY A 103 7.01 4.12 10.79
CA GLY A 103 6.84 4.27 9.35
C GLY A 103 6.05 5.52 8.99
N PHE A 104 4.92 5.76 9.63
CA PHE A 104 4.11 6.97 9.40
C PHE A 104 4.82 8.25 9.87
N TYR A 105 5.51 8.21 11.01
CA TYR A 105 6.33 9.34 11.47
C TYR A 105 7.40 9.70 10.42
N THR A 106 8.10 8.70 9.89
CA THR A 106 9.11 8.90 8.85
C THR A 106 8.49 9.48 7.57
N LEU A 107 7.33 8.98 7.15
CA LEU A 107 6.61 9.50 5.98
C LEU A 107 6.25 10.98 6.14
N ILE A 108 5.69 11.36 7.29
CA ILE A 108 5.36 12.77 7.61
C ILE A 108 6.63 13.61 7.61
N SER A 109 7.71 13.13 8.23
CA SER A 109 8.98 13.83 8.28
C SER A 109 9.56 14.09 6.89
N VAL A 110 9.58 13.04 6.03
CA VAL A 110 10.03 13.18 4.63
C VAL A 110 9.16 14.17 3.86
N MET A 111 7.84 14.07 4.01
CA MET A 111 6.90 14.99 3.37
C MET A 111 7.17 16.45 3.78
N VAL A 112 7.31 16.73 5.06
CA VAL A 112 7.56 18.09 5.58
C VAL A 112 8.90 18.61 5.08
N ILE A 113 9.98 17.83 5.23
CA ILE A 113 11.33 18.22 4.81
C ILE A 113 11.38 18.51 3.31
N MET A 114 10.84 17.60 2.49
CA MET A 114 10.87 17.77 1.04
C MET A 114 10.02 18.96 0.57
N ASN A 115 8.87 19.22 1.20
CA ASN A 115 8.08 20.40 0.86
C ASN A 115 8.78 21.71 1.26
N ILE A 116 9.55 21.73 2.37
CA ILE A 116 10.39 22.88 2.73
C ILE A 116 11.51 23.09 1.69
N VAL A 117 12.16 22.02 1.24
CA VAL A 117 13.18 22.07 0.17
C VAL A 117 12.60 22.69 -1.11
N LEU A 118 11.37 22.33 -1.49
CA LEU A 118 10.71 22.88 -2.67
C LEU A 118 10.41 24.40 -2.59
N LEU A 119 10.42 25.01 -1.39
CA LEU A 119 10.26 26.45 -1.23
C LEU A 119 11.55 27.24 -1.52
N ILE A 120 12.70 26.57 -1.59
CA ILE A 120 13.99 27.20 -1.91
C ILE A 120 13.99 27.54 -3.40
N THR A 121 14.36 28.78 -3.72
CA THR A 121 14.44 29.22 -5.12
C THR A 121 15.53 28.43 -5.87
N PRO A 122 15.19 27.77 -6.97
CA PRO A 122 16.16 26.96 -7.74
C PRO A 122 17.22 27.83 -8.39
N ALA A 123 18.45 27.29 -8.49
CA ALA A 123 19.50 27.92 -9.26
C ALA A 123 19.21 27.86 -10.78
N PRO A 124 19.78 28.78 -11.61
CA PRO A 124 19.55 28.77 -13.06
C PRO A 124 19.94 27.45 -13.77
N MET A 125 20.82 26.65 -13.17
CA MET A 125 21.28 25.36 -13.71
C MET A 125 20.42 24.17 -13.18
N ASP A 126 19.45 24.44 -12.30
CA ASP A 126 18.68 23.37 -11.68
C ASP A 126 17.65 22.77 -12.66
N THR A 127 17.77 21.47 -12.88
CA THR A 127 16.82 20.67 -13.66
C THR A 127 15.95 19.76 -12.78
N ALA A 128 16.26 19.65 -11.48
CA ALA A 128 15.61 18.71 -10.57
C ALA A 128 14.30 19.24 -9.98
N GLN A 129 14.17 20.58 -9.81
CA GLN A 129 13.03 21.23 -9.16
C GLN A 129 11.67 20.75 -9.72
N VAL A 130 11.53 20.73 -11.05
CA VAL A 130 10.27 20.34 -11.71
C VAL A 130 9.91 18.89 -11.40
N HIS A 131 10.89 18.00 -11.41
CA HIS A 131 10.69 16.57 -11.14
C HIS A 131 10.39 16.31 -9.66
N LEU A 132 11.10 16.98 -8.75
CA LEU A 132 10.84 16.90 -7.33
C LEU A 132 9.46 17.47 -6.99
N GLN A 133 9.07 18.57 -7.59
CA GLN A 133 7.75 19.17 -7.40
C GLN A 133 6.63 18.27 -7.91
N ALA A 134 6.83 17.56 -9.02
CA ALA A 134 5.87 16.61 -9.54
C ALA A 134 5.61 15.43 -8.58
N ILE A 135 6.64 14.99 -7.83
CA ILE A 135 6.54 13.88 -6.88
C ILE A 135 6.09 14.37 -5.49
N PHE A 136 6.83 15.32 -4.91
CA PHE A 136 6.63 15.73 -3.52
C PHE A 136 5.55 16.77 -3.35
N GLY A 137 5.18 17.51 -4.40
CA GLY A 137 4.07 18.47 -4.35
C GLY A 137 2.70 17.83 -4.13
N VAL A 138 2.50 16.58 -4.58
CA VAL A 138 1.27 15.83 -4.33
C VAL A 138 1.33 15.01 -3.03
N MET A 139 2.50 14.87 -2.43
CA MET A 139 2.74 14.02 -1.26
C MET A 139 1.91 14.41 -0.03
N PRO A 140 1.66 15.69 0.31
CA PRO A 140 0.81 16.05 1.44
C PRO A 140 -0.58 15.41 1.36
N ARG A 141 -1.17 15.40 0.17
CA ARG A 141 -2.47 14.78 -0.07
C ARG A 141 -2.42 13.26 0.07
N LEU A 142 -1.36 12.62 -0.44
CA LEU A 142 -1.16 11.18 -0.34
C LEU A 142 -0.93 10.75 1.12
N VAL A 143 -0.17 11.52 1.89
CA VAL A 143 0.06 11.27 3.32
C VAL A 143 -1.25 11.35 4.11
N VAL A 144 -2.05 12.39 3.87
CA VAL A 144 -3.38 12.52 4.51
C VAL A 144 -4.28 11.34 4.11
N ALA A 145 -4.28 10.94 2.83
CA ALA A 145 -5.04 9.79 2.35
C ALA A 145 -4.61 8.49 3.06
N SER A 146 -3.30 8.24 3.15
CA SER A 146 -2.74 7.04 3.80
C SER A 146 -3.07 6.99 5.28
N LEU A 147 -2.92 8.11 6.00
CA LEU A 147 -3.24 8.17 7.43
C LEU A 147 -4.72 8.01 7.70
N ALA A 148 -5.58 8.69 6.93
CA ALA A 148 -7.03 8.58 7.08
C ALA A 148 -7.51 7.15 6.78
N ALA A 149 -7.05 6.55 5.68
CA ALA A 149 -7.36 5.19 5.32
C ALA A 149 -6.92 4.21 6.41
N PHE A 150 -5.67 4.30 6.88
CA PHE A 150 -5.15 3.44 7.94
C PHE A 150 -5.95 3.55 9.24
N VAL A 151 -6.18 4.76 9.75
CA VAL A 151 -6.90 4.95 11.04
C VAL A 151 -8.33 4.43 10.95
N ILE A 152 -9.04 4.73 9.86
CA ILE A 152 -10.44 4.32 9.70
C ILE A 152 -10.52 2.79 9.50
N ALA A 153 -9.68 2.24 8.62
CA ALA A 153 -9.68 0.79 8.35
C ALA A 153 -9.28 -0.02 9.57
N GLN A 154 -8.28 0.43 10.35
CA GLN A 154 -7.85 -0.26 11.57
C GLN A 154 -8.96 -0.29 12.65
N ASN A 155 -9.67 0.83 12.84
CA ASN A 155 -10.80 0.85 13.77
C ASN A 155 -11.96 -0.02 13.27
N PHE A 156 -12.22 -0.01 11.98
CA PHE A 156 -13.24 -0.85 11.34
C PHE A 156 -12.88 -2.35 11.43
N ASP A 157 -11.61 -2.72 11.29
CA ASP A 157 -11.14 -4.10 11.46
C ASP A 157 -11.47 -4.63 12.87
N VAL A 158 -11.10 -3.87 13.91
CA VAL A 158 -11.40 -4.22 15.30
C VAL A 158 -12.90 -4.34 15.53
N TRP A 159 -13.68 -3.41 14.99
CA TRP A 159 -15.15 -3.42 15.14
C TRP A 159 -15.78 -4.61 14.41
N SER A 160 -15.40 -4.85 13.16
CA SER A 160 -15.95 -5.95 12.35
C SER A 160 -15.57 -7.31 12.92
N TYR A 161 -14.33 -7.48 13.42
CA TYR A 161 -13.92 -8.68 14.12
C TYR A 161 -14.80 -8.97 15.33
N GLN A 162 -15.04 -7.95 16.18
CA GLN A 162 -15.90 -8.10 17.35
C GLN A 162 -17.35 -8.39 16.97
N PHE A 163 -17.86 -7.78 15.92
CA PHE A 163 -19.21 -8.01 15.41
C PHE A 163 -19.36 -9.45 14.90
N ILE A 164 -18.42 -9.94 14.07
CA ILE A 164 -18.44 -11.32 13.56
C ILE A 164 -18.28 -12.31 14.71
N ARG A 165 -17.48 -12.00 15.74
CA ARG A 165 -17.32 -12.82 16.94
C ARG A 165 -18.63 -13.02 17.72
N LYS A 166 -19.49 -12.00 17.75
CA LYS A 166 -20.83 -12.13 18.39
C LYS A 166 -21.75 -13.06 17.61
N LEU A 167 -21.64 -13.07 16.28
CA LEU A 167 -22.44 -13.93 15.39
C LEU A 167 -21.92 -15.38 15.37
N ARG A 168 -20.60 -15.57 15.49
CA ARG A 168 -19.91 -16.86 15.43
C ARG A 168 -18.90 -17.00 16.57
N PRO A 169 -19.34 -17.34 17.78
CA PRO A 169 -18.49 -17.37 18.97
C PRO A 169 -17.54 -18.57 19.05
N SER A 170 -17.75 -19.62 18.24
CA SER A 170 -16.95 -20.85 18.28
C SER A 170 -15.47 -20.63 18.01
N TYR A 171 -14.61 -21.40 18.68
CA TYR A 171 -13.17 -21.40 18.40
C TYR A 171 -12.84 -21.86 16.98
N ALA A 172 -13.62 -22.76 16.40
CA ALA A 172 -13.45 -23.20 15.01
C ALA A 172 -13.64 -22.05 13.99
N ASP A 173 -14.37 -20.99 14.37
CA ASP A 173 -14.67 -19.85 13.51
C ASP A 173 -13.64 -18.71 13.63
N ILE A 174 -12.54 -18.87 14.39
CA ILE A 174 -11.50 -17.84 14.53
C ILE A 174 -10.93 -17.43 13.17
N TRP A 175 -10.68 -18.42 12.29
CA TRP A 175 -10.19 -18.17 10.96
C TRP A 175 -11.15 -17.30 10.12
N ILE A 176 -12.45 -17.60 10.20
CA ILE A 176 -13.48 -16.82 9.47
C ILE A 176 -13.52 -15.39 10.00
N ARG A 177 -13.50 -15.20 11.33
CA ARG A 177 -13.52 -13.87 11.95
C ARG A 177 -12.34 -13.03 11.53
N ASN A 178 -11.14 -13.61 11.59
CA ASN A 178 -9.91 -12.92 11.25
C ASN A 178 -9.87 -12.53 9.76
N ASN A 179 -10.09 -13.50 8.87
CA ASN A 179 -10.02 -13.24 7.43
C ASN A 179 -11.14 -12.31 6.94
N ALA A 180 -12.37 -12.48 7.42
CA ALA A 180 -13.47 -11.63 7.00
C ALA A 180 -13.30 -10.18 7.46
N SER A 181 -12.84 -9.94 8.70
CA SER A 181 -12.58 -8.58 9.17
C SER A 181 -11.44 -7.93 8.38
N THR A 182 -10.37 -8.66 8.13
CA THR A 182 -9.21 -8.14 7.37
C THR A 182 -9.57 -7.82 5.91
N ILE A 183 -10.32 -8.69 5.23
CA ILE A 183 -10.77 -8.44 3.85
C ILE A 183 -11.64 -7.18 3.78
N LEU A 184 -12.58 -7.03 4.72
CA LEU A 184 -13.46 -5.87 4.76
C LEU A 184 -12.72 -4.58 5.10
N SER A 185 -11.80 -4.62 6.07
CA SER A 185 -11.01 -3.46 6.45
C SER A 185 -10.04 -3.03 5.36
N GLN A 186 -9.42 -3.96 4.65
CA GLN A 186 -8.56 -3.65 3.50
C GLN A 186 -9.35 -3.09 2.31
N MET A 187 -10.58 -3.54 2.09
CA MET A 187 -11.45 -2.94 1.09
C MET A 187 -11.75 -1.48 1.45
N LEU A 188 -12.08 -1.21 2.71
CA LEU A 188 -12.36 0.14 3.21
C LEU A 188 -11.13 1.05 3.12
N ASP A 189 -9.95 0.55 3.53
CA ASP A 189 -8.65 1.23 3.37
C ASP A 189 -8.44 1.68 1.92
N ASN A 190 -8.62 0.76 1.00
CA ASN A 190 -8.39 1.02 -0.42
C ASN A 190 -9.38 2.04 -1.01
N VAL A 191 -10.65 1.96 -0.62
CA VAL A 191 -11.68 2.93 -1.06
C VAL A 191 -11.36 4.33 -0.52
N ILE A 192 -11.07 4.45 0.77
CA ILE A 192 -10.77 5.74 1.41
C ILE A 192 -9.50 6.34 0.81
N PHE A 193 -8.43 5.53 0.69
CA PHE A 193 -7.20 6.00 0.08
C PHE A 193 -7.42 6.51 -1.34
N THR A 194 -8.09 5.72 -2.19
CA THR A 194 -8.33 6.08 -3.60
C THR A 194 -9.15 7.37 -3.72
N LEU A 195 -10.18 7.51 -2.91
CA LEU A 195 -11.02 8.72 -2.93
C LEU A 195 -10.24 9.94 -2.45
N VAL A 196 -9.57 9.88 -1.30
CA VAL A 196 -8.86 11.04 -0.75
C VAL A 196 -7.65 11.40 -1.60
N ALA A 197 -6.91 10.41 -2.10
CA ALA A 197 -5.72 10.63 -2.93
C ALA A 197 -6.05 11.20 -4.32
N PHE A 198 -7.10 10.70 -4.97
CA PHE A 198 -7.28 10.89 -6.40
C PHE A 198 -8.59 11.56 -6.82
N LEU A 199 -9.53 11.81 -5.89
CA LEU A 199 -10.78 12.52 -6.24
C LEU A 199 -10.46 13.92 -6.76
N GLY A 200 -10.99 14.23 -7.95
CA GLY A 200 -10.72 15.50 -8.65
C GLY A 200 -9.40 15.53 -9.45
N VAL A 201 -8.58 14.47 -9.39
CA VAL A 201 -7.39 14.29 -10.24
C VAL A 201 -7.74 13.45 -11.47
N TYR A 202 -8.49 12.37 -11.25
CA TYR A 202 -8.95 11.46 -12.30
C TYR A 202 -10.48 11.48 -12.42
N PRO A 203 -11.05 11.18 -13.61
CA PRO A 203 -12.48 10.96 -13.80
C PRO A 203 -12.98 9.83 -12.88
N PHE A 204 -14.21 9.93 -12.40
CA PHE A 204 -14.78 8.96 -11.44
C PHE A 204 -14.76 7.51 -11.94
N LYS A 205 -14.92 7.29 -13.24
CA LYS A 205 -14.82 5.94 -13.85
C LYS A 205 -13.44 5.34 -13.67
N ASP A 206 -12.40 6.14 -13.85
CA ASP A 206 -11.01 5.69 -13.71
C ASP A 206 -10.66 5.42 -12.25
N LEU A 207 -11.22 6.22 -11.31
CA LEU A 207 -11.09 5.97 -9.87
C LEU A 207 -11.66 4.61 -9.47
N VAL A 208 -12.82 4.23 -10.01
CA VAL A 208 -13.43 2.93 -9.74
C VAL A 208 -12.54 1.80 -10.27
N VAL A 209 -11.99 1.96 -11.47
CA VAL A 209 -11.07 0.98 -12.07
C VAL A 209 -9.80 0.85 -11.21
N ILE A 210 -9.17 1.97 -10.84
CA ILE A 210 -7.97 2.01 -9.99
C ILE A 210 -8.28 1.34 -8.63
N CYS A 211 -9.41 1.64 -8.02
CA CYS A 211 -9.80 1.09 -6.74
C CYS A 211 -9.93 -0.44 -6.80
N ILE A 212 -10.66 -0.96 -7.78
CA ILE A 212 -10.88 -2.40 -7.94
C ILE A 212 -9.58 -3.12 -8.27
N SER A 213 -8.80 -2.61 -9.23
CA SER A 213 -7.53 -3.23 -9.65
C SER A 213 -6.51 -3.24 -8.52
N THR A 214 -6.37 -2.13 -7.80
CA THR A 214 -5.46 -2.03 -6.65
C THR A 214 -5.86 -3.00 -5.53
N TYR A 215 -7.15 -3.13 -5.23
CA TYR A 215 -7.65 -4.08 -4.24
C TYR A 215 -7.34 -5.53 -4.64
N PHE A 216 -7.59 -5.88 -5.90
CA PHE A 216 -7.29 -7.22 -6.42
C PHE A 216 -5.79 -7.54 -6.34
N LEU A 217 -4.92 -6.60 -6.69
CA LEU A 217 -3.47 -6.77 -6.57
C LEU A 217 -3.01 -6.94 -5.11
N LYS A 218 -3.61 -6.21 -4.16
CA LYS A 218 -3.34 -6.38 -2.72
C LYS A 218 -3.68 -7.81 -2.25
N ILE A 219 -4.80 -8.37 -2.70
CA ILE A 219 -5.17 -9.76 -2.38
C ILE A 219 -4.14 -10.75 -2.94
N ILE A 220 -3.71 -10.57 -4.21
CA ILE A 220 -2.69 -11.44 -4.80
C ILE A 220 -1.38 -11.37 -4.00
N ILE A 221 -0.93 -10.16 -3.65
CA ILE A 221 0.29 -9.97 -2.85
C ILE A 221 0.15 -10.67 -1.50
N SER A 222 -0.97 -10.52 -0.81
CA SER A 222 -1.24 -11.14 0.49
C SER A 222 -1.30 -12.68 0.45
N ILE A 223 -1.72 -13.26 -0.68
CA ILE A 223 -1.65 -14.71 -0.85
C ILE A 223 -0.20 -15.17 -1.07
N LEU A 224 0.58 -14.39 -1.82
CA LEU A 224 1.96 -14.73 -2.16
C LEU A 224 2.94 -14.46 -1.02
N ASP A 225 2.62 -13.62 -0.04
CA ASP A 225 3.48 -13.34 1.13
C ASP A 225 3.32 -14.37 2.26
N THR A 226 2.19 -15.08 2.32
CA THR A 226 1.90 -16.09 3.36
C THR A 226 3.01 -17.11 3.60
N PRO A 227 3.72 -17.65 2.59
CA PRO A 227 4.83 -18.59 2.81
C PRO A 227 6.06 -18.00 3.51
N TYR A 228 6.13 -16.66 3.64
CA TYR A 228 7.30 -15.96 4.21
C TYR A 228 7.08 -15.50 5.67
N VAL A 229 5.89 -15.68 6.22
CA VAL A 229 5.56 -15.42 7.63
C VAL A 229 6.00 -16.58 8.50
#